data_eea4f5e8322ed33bf2aecacd860cc5a1
#
_entry.id   eea4f5e8322ed33bf2aecacd860cc5a1
#
_cell.length_a   1.000
_cell.length_b   1.000
_cell.length_c   1.000
_cell.angle_alpha   90.00
_cell.angle_beta   90.00
_cell.angle_gamma   90.00
#
_symmetry.space_group_name_H-M   'P 1'
#
loop_
_entity.id
_entity.type
_entity.pdbx_description
1 polymer ?
#
loop_
_entity_poly.entity_id
_entity_poly.type
_entity_poly.pdbx_seq_one_letter_code
_entity_poly.pdbx_strand_id
1 'polypeptide(L)'
;IDYFQGTIDEIINNSYVKVFASNFQIYITQNYPVYLVMAGLFDNISNLQNEKSLTFLYRAPKIFLEPLSIPAITTSYRSVFDISPSEAVEMAKLTKGYPFAFQILGYLKWETNDDLEKLLPKFDEELIIYAYEKIWSELSELDRKIVYVISTGVYKTGEIREKLSISPQLLNTYRKRLMERGVVNGSVRGELTLALPRFEEYIEMYCEVNL
;
A
#
# COMPACT_ATOMS: atom_id res chain seq x y z
N ILE A 1 -32.51 9.41 16.51
CA ILE A 1 -32.11 9.38 15.10
C ILE A 1 -31.44 8.02 14.89
N ASP A 2 -32.19 7.12 14.24
CA ASP A 2 -31.64 5.81 13.91
C ASP A 2 -30.67 5.97 12.73
N TYR A 3 -29.39 5.79 12.99
CA TYR A 3 -28.36 5.74 11.96
C TYR A 3 -28.39 4.35 11.31
N PHE A 4 -28.78 4.28 10.07
CA PHE A 4 -28.55 3.08 9.25
C PHE A 4 -27.12 3.16 8.73
N GLN A 5 -26.28 2.23 9.18
CA GLN A 5 -24.95 2.03 8.62
C GLN A 5 -24.98 0.78 7.73
N GLY A 6 -24.82 0.96 6.44
CA GLY A 6 -24.63 -0.12 5.49
C GLY A 6 -23.21 -0.09 4.93
N THR A 7 -22.57 -1.22 4.82
CA THR A 7 -21.31 -1.40 4.10
C THR A 7 -21.58 -2.12 2.80
N ILE A 8 -20.97 -1.64 1.71
CA ILE A 8 -20.91 -2.36 0.44
C ILE A 8 -19.49 -2.92 0.39
N ASP A 9 -19.38 -4.21 0.44
CA ASP A 9 -18.10 -4.87 0.51
C ASP A 9 -17.50 -4.86 -0.90
N GLU A 10 -17.12 -5.12 -1.68
CA GLU A 10 -16.37 -4.98 -2.92
C GLU A 10 -17.23 -4.67 -4.14
N ILE A 11 -17.00 -3.55 -4.81
CA ILE A 11 -17.58 -3.28 -6.12
C ILE A 11 -16.53 -3.51 -7.21
N ILE A 12 -16.56 -4.68 -7.82
CA ILE A 12 -15.59 -5.11 -8.85
C ILE A 12 -15.80 -4.36 -10.18
N ASN A 13 -17.00 -3.86 -10.46
CA ASN A 13 -17.34 -3.24 -11.74
C ASN A 13 -17.45 -1.72 -11.64
N ASN A 14 -16.54 -1.01 -12.32
CA ASN A 14 -16.54 0.46 -12.39
C ASN A 14 -17.89 1.08 -12.84
N SER A 15 -18.66 0.38 -13.66
CA SER A 15 -19.98 0.87 -14.10
C SER A 15 -20.96 0.95 -12.94
N TYR A 16 -20.99 -0.04 -12.07
CA TYR A 16 -21.85 -0.05 -10.89
C TYR A 16 -21.44 1.01 -9.87
N VAL A 17 -20.12 1.21 -9.67
CA VAL A 17 -19.63 2.28 -8.80
C VAL A 17 -20.07 3.64 -9.28
N LYS A 18 -20.02 3.89 -10.60
CA LYS A 18 -20.46 5.15 -11.22
C LYS A 18 -21.96 5.37 -11.03
N VAL A 19 -22.77 4.35 -11.28
CA VAL A 19 -24.22 4.41 -11.07
C VAL A 19 -24.56 4.66 -9.61
N PHE A 20 -23.92 3.96 -8.71
CA PHE A 20 -24.10 4.14 -7.26
C PHE A 20 -23.75 5.57 -6.82
N ALA A 21 -22.57 6.06 -7.21
CA ALA A 21 -22.13 7.41 -6.87
C ALA A 21 -23.04 8.49 -7.47
N SER A 22 -23.53 8.31 -8.71
CA SER A 22 -24.48 9.25 -9.34
C SER A 22 -25.80 9.30 -8.58
N ASN A 23 -26.34 8.16 -8.16
CA ASN A 23 -27.56 8.12 -7.35
C ASN A 23 -27.34 8.77 -5.98
N PHE A 24 -26.18 8.57 -5.37
CA PHE A 24 -25.84 9.21 -4.11
C PHE A 24 -25.80 10.75 -4.23
N GLN A 25 -25.33 11.28 -5.36
CA GLN A 25 -25.38 12.72 -5.63
C GLN A 25 -26.81 13.27 -5.58
N ILE A 26 -27.80 12.51 -6.05
CA ILE A 26 -29.23 12.94 -6.00
C ILE A 26 -29.67 13.10 -4.54
N TYR A 27 -29.32 12.17 -3.65
CA TYR A 27 -29.70 12.29 -2.24
C TYR A 27 -29.06 13.51 -1.58
N ILE A 28 -27.78 13.81 -1.89
CA ILE A 28 -27.12 15.03 -1.39
C ILE A 28 -27.86 16.29 -1.87
N THR A 29 -28.23 16.36 -3.15
CA THR A 29 -28.92 17.55 -3.70
C THR A 29 -30.32 17.73 -3.12
N GLN A 30 -30.95 16.66 -2.65
CA GLN A 30 -32.24 16.68 -1.97
C GLN A 30 -32.11 16.93 -0.44
N ASN A 31 -30.93 17.25 0.04
CA ASN A 31 -30.61 17.49 1.46
C ASN A 31 -30.94 16.31 2.40
N TYR A 32 -30.85 15.07 1.90
CA TYR A 32 -30.90 13.93 2.79
C TYR A 32 -29.62 13.89 3.69
N PRO A 33 -29.74 13.54 4.97
CA PRO A 33 -28.60 13.44 5.90
C PRO A 33 -27.80 12.13 5.65
N VAL A 34 -27.18 12.05 4.49
CA VAL A 34 -26.42 10.86 4.06
C VAL A 34 -24.96 11.21 3.84
N TYR A 35 -24.06 10.29 4.19
CA TYR A 35 -22.62 10.38 4.00
C TYR A 35 -22.13 9.16 3.24
N LEU A 36 -21.15 9.36 2.36
CA LEU A 36 -20.49 8.30 1.61
C LEU A 36 -18.99 8.31 1.93
N VAL A 37 -18.50 7.21 2.47
CA VAL A 37 -17.07 6.96 2.65
C VAL A 37 -16.70 5.81 1.70
N MET A 38 -15.69 6.03 0.87
CA MET A 38 -15.17 5.04 -0.06
C MET A 38 -13.71 4.78 0.23
N ALA A 39 -13.31 3.51 0.22
CA ALA A 39 -11.93 3.08 0.29
C ALA A 39 -11.59 2.25 -0.95
N GLY A 40 -10.36 2.30 -1.38
CA GLY A 40 -9.89 1.55 -2.53
C GLY A 40 -8.43 1.81 -2.83
N LEU A 41 -7.89 1.09 -3.79
CA LEU A 41 -6.54 1.32 -4.27
C LEU A 41 -6.43 2.71 -4.90
N PHE A 42 -5.25 3.31 -4.80
CA PHE A 42 -4.98 4.67 -5.26
C PHE A 42 -5.50 4.95 -6.68
N ASP A 43 -5.19 4.07 -7.63
CA ASP A 43 -5.59 4.26 -9.03
C ASP A 43 -7.12 4.20 -9.19
N ASN A 44 -7.80 3.29 -8.49
CA ASN A 44 -9.24 3.16 -8.56
C ASN A 44 -9.95 4.41 -8.02
N ILE A 45 -9.51 4.91 -6.87
CA ILE A 45 -10.03 6.15 -6.29
C ILE A 45 -9.71 7.36 -7.18
N SER A 46 -8.48 7.45 -7.71
CA SER A 46 -8.06 8.52 -8.60
C SER A 46 -8.87 8.53 -9.91
N ASN A 47 -9.06 7.37 -10.52
CA ASN A 47 -9.87 7.23 -11.74
C ASN A 47 -11.33 7.62 -11.50
N LEU A 48 -11.92 7.19 -10.38
CA LEU A 48 -13.28 7.52 -10.02
C LEU A 48 -13.45 9.03 -9.77
N GLN A 49 -12.50 9.68 -9.11
CA GLN A 49 -12.54 11.12 -8.87
C GLN A 49 -12.36 11.95 -10.14
N ASN A 50 -11.59 11.45 -11.11
CA ASN A 50 -11.38 12.12 -12.40
C ASN A 50 -12.50 11.82 -13.42
N GLU A 51 -13.50 11.02 -13.04
CA GLU A 51 -14.63 10.72 -13.91
C GLU A 51 -15.49 11.97 -14.16
N LYS A 52 -15.64 12.34 -15.42
CA LYS A 52 -16.33 13.57 -15.84
C LYS A 52 -17.78 13.65 -15.38
N SER A 53 -18.43 12.51 -15.22
CA SER A 53 -19.82 12.41 -14.76
C SER A 53 -19.98 12.55 -13.24
N LEU A 54 -18.88 12.48 -12.47
CA LEU A 54 -18.87 12.44 -11.01
C LEU A 54 -18.10 13.63 -10.40
N THR A 55 -18.31 14.84 -10.94
CA THR A 55 -17.58 16.04 -10.54
C THR A 55 -17.63 16.37 -9.04
N PHE A 56 -18.65 15.91 -8.34
CA PHE A 56 -18.76 16.10 -6.89
C PHE A 56 -17.70 15.31 -6.12
N LEU A 57 -17.25 14.14 -6.63
CA LEU A 57 -16.18 13.35 -6.02
C LEU A 57 -14.82 14.03 -6.12
N TYR A 58 -14.61 14.86 -7.15
CA TYR A 58 -13.39 15.64 -7.27
C TYR A 58 -13.18 16.60 -6.10
N ARG A 59 -14.29 17.08 -5.51
CA ARG A 59 -14.29 17.98 -4.35
C ARG A 59 -14.31 17.25 -3.02
N ALA A 60 -14.50 15.93 -3.02
CA ALA A 60 -14.51 15.15 -1.79
C ALA A 60 -13.14 15.15 -1.12
N PRO A 61 -13.10 15.29 0.22
CA PRO A 61 -11.85 15.18 0.96
C PRO A 61 -11.17 13.83 0.69
N LYS A 62 -9.84 13.85 0.55
CA LYS A 62 -9.01 12.65 0.42
C LYS A 62 -8.33 12.38 1.75
N ILE A 63 -8.45 11.14 2.21
CA ILE A 63 -7.75 10.66 3.40
C ILE A 63 -6.70 9.67 2.93
N PHE A 64 -5.43 10.04 3.09
CA PHE A 64 -4.32 9.14 2.85
C PHE A 64 -3.98 8.44 4.15
N LEU A 65 -3.95 7.10 4.12
CA LEU A 65 -3.57 6.31 5.27
C LEU A 65 -2.04 6.16 5.29
N GLU A 66 -1.43 6.72 6.32
CA GLU A 66 0.00 6.57 6.55
C GLU A 66 0.31 5.15 7.10
N PRO A 67 1.53 4.66 6.92
CA PRO A 67 1.96 3.43 7.57
C PRO A 67 1.74 3.49 9.09
N LEU A 68 1.42 2.35 9.69
CA LEU A 68 1.29 2.24 11.13
C LEU A 68 2.61 2.58 11.82
N SER A 69 2.54 3.30 12.94
CA SER A 69 3.75 3.65 13.67
C SER A 69 4.38 2.41 14.33
N ILE A 70 5.70 2.26 14.19
CA ILE A 70 6.43 1.13 14.80
C ILE A 70 6.21 1.03 16.31
N PRO A 71 6.21 2.13 17.09
CA PRO A 71 5.86 2.08 18.51
C PRO A 71 4.45 1.54 18.80
N ALA A 72 3.45 1.91 17.99
CA ALA A 72 2.10 1.39 18.17
C ALA A 72 2.02 -0.11 17.88
N ILE A 73 2.65 -0.59 16.80
CA ILE A 73 2.76 -2.03 16.48
C ILE A 73 3.47 -2.78 17.62
N THR A 74 4.60 -2.25 18.10
CA THR A 74 5.36 -2.84 19.22
C THR A 74 4.49 -2.98 20.46
N THR A 75 3.73 -1.93 20.81
CA THR A 75 2.82 -1.96 21.96
C THR A 75 1.71 -2.98 21.76
N SER A 76 1.15 -3.06 20.56
CA SER A 76 0.12 -4.04 20.21
C SER A 76 0.62 -5.47 20.37
N TYR A 77 1.78 -5.81 19.80
CA TYR A 77 2.34 -7.16 19.95
C TYR A 77 2.63 -7.52 21.41
N ARG A 78 3.18 -6.60 22.19
CA ARG A 78 3.42 -6.82 23.63
C ARG A 78 2.15 -6.95 24.44
N SER A 79 1.04 -6.40 24.00
CA SER A 79 -0.24 -6.55 24.72
C SER A 79 -0.91 -7.90 24.48
N VAL A 80 -0.54 -8.59 23.39
CA VAL A 80 -1.15 -9.86 22.97
C VAL A 80 -0.23 -11.05 23.26
N PHE A 81 1.08 -10.87 23.06
CA PHE A 81 2.06 -11.94 23.16
C PHE A 81 2.97 -11.78 24.38
N ASP A 82 3.30 -12.90 25.02
CA ASP A 82 4.33 -12.96 26.07
C ASP A 82 5.72 -13.06 25.41
N ILE A 83 6.17 -11.93 24.87
CA ILE A 83 7.45 -11.79 24.16
C ILE A 83 8.29 -10.65 24.76
N SER A 84 9.60 -10.75 24.58
CA SER A 84 10.52 -9.71 25.04
C SER A 84 10.28 -8.37 24.32
N PRO A 85 10.62 -7.23 24.96
CA PRO A 85 10.53 -5.92 24.32
C PRO A 85 11.38 -5.84 23.03
N SER A 86 12.52 -6.51 22.98
CA SER A 86 13.38 -6.57 21.80
C SER A 86 12.74 -7.32 20.64
N GLU A 87 12.15 -8.47 20.90
CA GLU A 87 11.43 -9.27 19.91
C GLU A 87 10.22 -8.51 19.34
N ALA A 88 9.45 -7.86 20.18
CA ALA A 88 8.32 -7.04 19.73
C ALA A 88 8.75 -5.88 18.83
N VAL A 89 9.88 -5.24 19.12
CA VAL A 89 10.45 -4.18 18.28
C VAL A 89 10.95 -4.75 16.95
N GLU A 90 11.58 -5.91 16.96
CA GLU A 90 12.07 -6.58 15.75
C GLU A 90 10.91 -6.98 14.84
N MET A 91 9.89 -7.65 15.37
CA MET A 91 8.65 -7.96 14.65
C MET A 91 8.00 -6.68 14.06
N ALA A 92 7.88 -5.63 14.87
CA ALA A 92 7.28 -4.38 14.41
C ALA A 92 8.08 -3.73 13.27
N LYS A 93 9.41 -3.68 13.37
CA LYS A 93 10.29 -3.14 12.32
C LYS A 93 10.19 -3.92 11.02
N LEU A 94 10.08 -5.26 11.12
CA LEU A 94 9.95 -6.12 9.95
C LEU A 94 8.72 -5.77 9.11
N THR A 95 7.63 -5.31 9.74
CA THR A 95 6.41 -4.91 9.03
C THR A 95 6.55 -3.61 8.23
N LYS A 96 7.60 -2.81 8.45
CA LYS A 96 7.76 -1.44 7.92
C LYS A 96 6.49 -0.56 8.13
N GLY A 97 5.61 -0.91 9.05
CA GLY A 97 4.33 -0.24 9.28
C GLY A 97 3.21 -0.63 8.29
N TYR A 98 3.44 -1.59 7.40
CA TYR A 98 2.44 -2.05 6.46
C TYR A 98 1.34 -2.83 7.20
N PRO A 99 0.06 -2.38 7.17
CA PRO A 99 -0.99 -2.96 8.01
C PRO A 99 -1.23 -4.44 7.78
N PHE A 100 -1.18 -4.88 6.51
CA PHE A 100 -1.35 -6.29 6.18
C PHE A 100 -0.22 -7.15 6.75
N ALA A 101 1.04 -6.69 6.63
CA ALA A 101 2.19 -7.38 7.22
C ALA A 101 2.09 -7.46 8.75
N PHE A 102 1.63 -6.38 9.41
CA PHE A 102 1.37 -6.39 10.85
C PHE A 102 0.36 -7.48 11.24
N GLN A 103 -0.74 -7.60 10.50
CA GLN A 103 -1.76 -8.60 10.78
C GLN A 103 -1.26 -10.03 10.54
N ILE A 104 -0.63 -10.28 9.39
CA ILE A 104 -0.12 -11.62 9.03
C ILE A 104 0.94 -12.09 10.02
N LEU A 105 1.93 -11.24 10.32
CA LEU A 105 2.98 -11.60 11.27
C LEU A 105 2.42 -11.87 12.68
N GLY A 106 1.46 -11.04 13.12
CA GLY A 106 0.75 -11.26 14.38
C GLY A 106 -0.05 -12.55 14.38
N TYR A 107 -0.77 -12.86 13.31
CA TYR A 107 -1.53 -14.11 13.17
C TYR A 107 -0.60 -15.34 13.22
N LEU A 108 0.48 -15.35 12.46
CA LEU A 108 1.44 -16.45 12.46
C LEU A 108 2.07 -16.67 13.86
N LYS A 109 2.44 -15.59 14.53
CA LYS A 109 2.95 -15.65 15.91
C LYS A 109 1.91 -16.22 16.88
N TRP A 110 0.66 -15.81 16.74
CA TRP A 110 -0.44 -16.30 17.57
C TRP A 110 -0.72 -17.79 17.34
N GLU A 111 -0.68 -18.23 16.08
CA GLU A 111 -1.00 -19.59 15.70
C GLU A 111 0.07 -20.60 16.16
N THR A 112 1.34 -20.27 16.01
CA THR A 112 2.44 -21.23 16.22
C THR A 112 3.26 -20.97 17.47
N ASN A 113 3.29 -19.72 17.94
CA ASN A 113 4.19 -19.21 18.98
C ASN A 113 5.69 -19.45 18.68
N ASP A 114 6.04 -19.62 17.41
CA ASP A 114 7.41 -19.83 16.98
C ASP A 114 8.27 -18.55 17.05
N ASP A 115 9.59 -18.74 17.01
CA ASP A 115 10.54 -17.64 16.88
C ASP A 115 10.41 -16.96 15.51
N LEU A 116 10.75 -15.67 15.44
CA LEU A 116 10.58 -14.85 14.24
C LEU A 116 11.23 -15.48 13.00
N GLU A 117 12.43 -16.05 13.12
CA GLU A 117 13.15 -16.68 12.00
C GLU A 117 12.35 -17.83 11.37
N LYS A 118 11.62 -18.60 12.17
CA LYS A 118 10.78 -19.70 11.67
C LYS A 118 9.50 -19.22 11.01
N LEU A 119 9.03 -18.03 11.38
CA LEU A 119 7.84 -17.42 10.78
C LEU A 119 8.12 -16.81 9.41
N LEU A 120 9.36 -16.38 9.12
CA LEU A 120 9.70 -15.66 7.90
C LEU A 120 9.27 -16.37 6.61
N PRO A 121 9.50 -17.68 6.40
CA PRO A 121 9.13 -18.32 5.14
C PRO A 121 7.63 -18.25 4.88
N LYS A 122 6.80 -18.48 5.90
CA LYS A 122 5.34 -18.42 5.76
C LYS A 122 4.86 -16.97 5.65
N PHE A 123 5.49 -16.04 6.37
CA PHE A 123 5.23 -14.62 6.26
C PHE A 123 5.48 -14.10 4.84
N ASP A 124 6.59 -14.48 4.22
CA ASP A 124 6.91 -14.13 2.84
C ASP A 124 5.88 -14.71 1.86
N GLU A 125 5.53 -16.00 2.02
CA GLU A 125 4.51 -16.66 1.19
C GLU A 125 3.17 -15.91 1.22
N GLU A 126 2.69 -15.54 2.41
CA GLU A 126 1.43 -14.80 2.58
C GLU A 126 1.49 -13.40 1.94
N LEU A 127 2.60 -12.69 2.12
CA LEU A 127 2.81 -11.38 1.48
C LEU A 127 2.82 -11.48 -0.05
N ILE A 128 3.45 -12.51 -0.59
CA ILE A 128 3.54 -12.75 -2.04
C ILE A 128 2.14 -13.01 -2.60
N ILE A 129 1.45 -14.00 -2.07
CA ILE A 129 0.16 -14.46 -2.60
C ILE A 129 -0.92 -13.36 -2.50
N TYR A 130 -1.01 -12.70 -1.36
CA TYR A 130 -2.12 -11.79 -1.10
C TYR A 130 -1.84 -10.33 -1.39
N ALA A 131 -0.57 -9.95 -1.65
CA ALA A 131 -0.24 -8.56 -1.92
C ALA A 131 0.73 -8.36 -3.10
N TYR A 132 1.89 -9.02 -3.11
CA TYR A 132 3.00 -8.62 -3.99
C TYR A 132 2.79 -8.97 -5.44
N GLU A 133 2.24 -10.15 -5.76
CA GLU A 133 1.89 -10.52 -7.14
C GLU A 133 0.94 -9.49 -7.75
N LYS A 134 -0.07 -9.06 -6.99
CA LYS A 134 -1.02 -8.06 -7.45
C LYS A 134 -0.35 -6.71 -7.65
N ILE A 135 0.39 -6.22 -6.65
CA ILE A 135 1.12 -4.95 -6.74
C ILE A 135 2.06 -4.96 -7.95
N TRP A 136 2.86 -6.01 -8.12
CA TRP A 136 3.80 -6.14 -9.22
C TRP A 136 3.11 -6.16 -10.59
N SER A 137 1.99 -6.87 -10.70
CA SER A 137 1.22 -6.97 -11.96
C SER A 137 0.68 -5.61 -12.42
N GLU A 138 0.37 -4.70 -11.49
CA GLU A 138 -0.14 -3.36 -11.77
C GLU A 138 0.95 -2.32 -12.08
N LEU A 139 2.22 -2.65 -11.85
CA LEU A 139 3.33 -1.78 -12.19
C LEU A 139 3.60 -1.77 -13.70
N SER A 140 3.78 -0.57 -14.27
CA SER A 140 4.26 -0.43 -15.65
C SER A 140 5.70 -0.93 -15.79
N GLU A 141 6.14 -1.16 -17.00
CA GLU A 141 7.52 -1.62 -17.28
C GLU A 141 8.58 -0.71 -16.62
N LEU A 142 8.44 0.61 -16.74
CA LEU A 142 9.41 1.53 -16.14
C LEU A 142 9.27 1.60 -14.62
N ASP A 143 8.07 1.43 -14.05
CA ASP A 143 7.92 1.28 -12.60
C ASP A 143 8.71 0.07 -12.09
N ARG A 144 8.56 -1.09 -12.76
CA ARG A 144 9.29 -2.32 -12.41
C ARG A 144 10.79 -2.15 -12.49
N LYS A 145 11.29 -1.47 -13.55
CA LYS A 145 12.72 -1.15 -13.69
C LYS A 145 13.23 -0.28 -12.54
N ILE A 146 12.48 0.76 -12.16
CA ILE A 146 12.85 1.63 -11.03
C ILE A 146 12.87 0.84 -9.73
N VAL A 147 11.82 0.09 -9.44
CA VAL A 147 11.67 -0.74 -8.24
C VAL A 147 12.77 -1.81 -8.17
N TYR A 148 13.08 -2.45 -9.29
CA TYR A 148 14.17 -3.41 -9.40
C TYR A 148 15.54 -2.80 -9.11
N VAL A 149 15.84 -1.62 -9.68
CA VAL A 149 17.11 -0.92 -9.39
C VAL A 149 17.22 -0.59 -7.89
N ILE A 150 16.11 -0.18 -7.26
CA ILE A 150 16.10 0.08 -5.81
C ILE A 150 16.34 -1.22 -5.01
N SER A 151 15.74 -2.35 -5.42
CA SER A 151 15.93 -3.63 -4.71
C SER A 151 17.38 -4.12 -4.75
N THR A 152 18.16 -3.73 -5.76
CA THR A 152 19.61 -4.03 -5.82
C THR A 152 20.49 -3.13 -4.92
N GLY A 153 19.88 -2.33 -4.03
CA GLY A 153 20.62 -1.47 -3.09
C GLY A 153 21.01 -0.09 -3.65
N VAL A 154 20.45 0.32 -4.78
CA VAL A 154 20.70 1.63 -5.39
C VAL A 154 19.60 2.59 -4.97
N TYR A 155 19.87 3.43 -4.00
CA TYR A 155 18.86 4.32 -3.40
C TYR A 155 18.92 5.77 -3.89
N LYS A 156 20.10 6.25 -4.35
CA LYS A 156 20.23 7.64 -4.78
C LYS A 156 19.56 7.87 -6.13
N THR A 157 18.71 8.88 -6.20
CA THR A 157 17.94 9.22 -7.42
C THR A 157 18.85 9.52 -8.62
N GLY A 158 20.05 10.05 -8.40
CA GLY A 158 21.08 10.24 -9.43
C GLY A 158 21.52 8.91 -10.07
N GLU A 159 21.91 7.95 -9.23
CA GLU A 159 22.38 6.64 -9.66
C GLU A 159 21.27 5.80 -10.32
N ILE A 160 20.03 5.90 -9.80
CA ILE A 160 18.86 5.24 -10.44
C ILE A 160 18.66 5.77 -11.86
N ARG A 161 18.75 7.10 -12.05
CA ARG A 161 18.62 7.71 -13.39
C ARG A 161 19.72 7.28 -14.35
N GLU A 162 20.95 7.23 -13.88
CA GLU A 162 22.09 6.80 -14.69
C GLU A 162 21.93 5.35 -15.15
N LYS A 163 21.58 4.44 -14.24
CA LYS A 163 21.33 3.03 -14.57
C LYS A 163 20.21 2.83 -15.59
N LEU A 164 19.15 3.64 -15.50
CA LEU A 164 17.98 3.51 -16.37
C LEU A 164 18.04 4.44 -17.59
N SER A 165 19.07 5.29 -17.72
CA SER A 165 19.21 6.29 -18.78
C SER A 165 17.98 7.19 -18.93
N ILE A 166 17.37 7.62 -17.81
CA ILE A 166 16.14 8.42 -17.79
C ILE A 166 16.39 9.85 -17.28
N SER A 167 15.52 10.79 -17.74
CA SER A 167 15.61 12.19 -17.35
C SER A 167 15.16 12.40 -15.89
N PRO A 168 15.60 13.50 -15.22
CA PRO A 168 15.13 13.86 -13.89
C PRO A 168 13.62 14.04 -13.81
N GLN A 169 13.03 14.65 -14.83
CA GLN A 169 11.59 14.90 -14.91
C GLN A 169 10.80 13.59 -14.96
N LEU A 170 11.28 12.65 -15.78
CA LEU A 170 10.65 11.33 -15.90
C LEU A 170 10.72 10.56 -14.59
N LEU A 171 11.91 10.47 -13.95
CA LEU A 171 12.02 9.82 -12.65
C LEU A 171 11.10 10.49 -11.60
N ASN A 172 11.01 11.82 -11.58
CA ASN A 172 10.16 12.51 -10.61
C ASN A 172 8.67 12.18 -10.77
N THR A 173 8.20 12.02 -12.02
CA THR A 173 6.82 11.60 -12.31
C THR A 173 6.55 10.19 -11.77
N TYR A 174 7.46 9.26 -12.04
CA TYR A 174 7.34 7.88 -11.57
C TYR A 174 7.51 7.76 -10.04
N ARG A 175 8.46 8.51 -9.47
CA ARG A 175 8.64 8.63 -8.03
C ARG A 175 7.33 9.01 -7.33
N LYS A 176 6.68 10.09 -7.80
CA LYS A 176 5.42 10.54 -7.22
C LYS A 176 4.37 9.44 -7.24
N ARG A 177 4.17 8.80 -8.40
CA ARG A 177 3.21 7.70 -8.56
C ARG A 177 3.52 6.49 -7.66
N LEU A 178 4.78 6.06 -7.60
CA LEU A 178 5.18 4.93 -6.77
C LEU A 178 5.05 5.22 -5.27
N MET A 179 5.28 6.48 -4.85
CA MET A 179 5.03 6.92 -3.48
C MET A 179 3.53 6.93 -3.16
N GLU A 180 2.70 7.45 -4.05
CA GLU A 180 1.23 7.49 -3.90
C GLU A 180 0.62 6.09 -3.84
N ARG A 181 1.25 5.11 -4.50
CA ARG A 181 0.89 3.68 -4.41
C ARG A 181 1.48 2.96 -3.19
N GLY A 182 2.30 3.63 -2.39
CA GLY A 182 2.95 3.03 -1.22
C GLY A 182 4.01 1.98 -1.53
N VAL A 183 4.54 1.95 -2.77
CA VAL A 183 5.58 0.99 -3.19
C VAL A 183 6.98 1.48 -2.80
N VAL A 184 7.22 2.77 -2.90
CA VAL A 184 8.50 3.38 -2.52
C VAL A 184 8.33 4.47 -1.47
N ASN A 185 9.36 4.65 -0.66
CA ASN A 185 9.50 5.74 0.29
C ASN A 185 10.55 6.73 -0.23
N GLY A 186 10.18 8.00 -0.29
CA GLY A 186 11.04 9.11 -0.70
C GLY A 186 11.12 10.21 0.35
N SER A 187 10.99 9.88 1.64
CA SER A 187 11.07 10.84 2.75
C SER A 187 12.46 11.46 2.90
N VAL A 188 13.50 10.73 2.51
CA VAL A 188 14.88 11.26 2.48
C VAL A 188 15.12 11.96 1.15
N ARG A 189 15.59 13.21 1.22
CA ARG A 189 15.85 14.00 0.03
C ARG A 189 16.94 13.34 -0.84
N GLY A 190 16.61 13.11 -2.11
CA GLY A 190 17.54 12.53 -3.07
C GLY A 190 17.65 11.00 -3.01
N GLU A 191 16.86 10.34 -2.18
CA GLU A 191 16.84 8.89 -2.04
C GLU A 191 15.45 8.31 -2.27
N LEU A 192 15.41 7.06 -2.71
CA LEU A 192 14.23 6.21 -2.81
C LEU A 192 14.55 4.85 -2.23
N THR A 193 13.67 4.36 -1.35
CA THR A 193 13.77 3.00 -0.78
C THR A 193 12.44 2.27 -0.98
N LEU A 194 12.43 0.95 -0.89
CA LEU A 194 11.19 0.19 -0.94
C LEU A 194 10.43 0.35 0.38
N ALA A 195 9.14 0.68 0.28
CA ALA A 195 8.26 0.90 1.43
C ALA A 195 7.67 -0.41 1.97
N LEU A 196 7.50 -1.41 1.10
CA LEU A 196 6.90 -2.70 1.46
C LEU A 196 7.92 -3.60 2.17
N PRO A 197 7.51 -4.35 3.23
CA PRO A 197 8.39 -5.25 3.94
C PRO A 197 8.82 -6.43 3.06
N ARG A 198 10.10 -6.77 3.06
CA ARG A 198 10.65 -7.93 2.33
C ARG A 198 10.28 -8.00 0.84
N PHE A 199 10.03 -6.83 0.23
CA PHE A 199 9.70 -6.74 -1.19
C PHE A 199 10.93 -6.92 -2.06
N GLU A 200 12.11 -6.62 -1.51
CA GLU A 200 13.41 -6.89 -2.11
C GLU A 200 13.57 -8.38 -2.41
N GLU A 201 13.28 -9.24 -1.44
CA GLU A 201 13.38 -10.69 -1.55
C GLU A 201 12.39 -11.26 -2.58
N TYR A 202 11.18 -10.72 -2.62
CA TYR A 202 10.20 -11.10 -3.64
C TYR A 202 10.71 -10.77 -5.05
N ILE A 203 11.24 -9.58 -5.25
CA ILE A 203 11.75 -9.15 -6.56
C ILE A 203 12.93 -10.01 -6.99
N GLU A 204 13.85 -10.30 -6.08
CA GLU A 204 15.03 -11.11 -6.35
C GLU A 204 14.66 -12.55 -6.76
N MET A 205 13.69 -13.15 -6.07
CA MET A 205 13.32 -14.56 -6.27
C MET A 205 12.38 -14.79 -7.44
N TYR A 206 11.47 -13.86 -7.72
CA TYR A 206 10.33 -14.13 -8.60
C TYR A 206 10.22 -13.18 -9.81
N CYS A 207 11.02 -12.10 -9.86
CA CYS A 207 10.84 -11.08 -10.87
C CYS A 207 12.04 -11.00 -11.82
N GLU A 208 11.79 -11.31 -13.10
CA GLU A 208 12.75 -11.03 -14.16
C GLU A 208 12.52 -9.62 -14.71
N VAL A 209 13.56 -8.77 -14.69
CA VAL A 209 13.51 -7.41 -15.22
C VAL A 209 14.69 -7.18 -16.16
N ASN A 210 14.39 -6.93 -17.41
CA ASN A 210 15.39 -6.50 -18.40
C ASN A 210 15.59 -4.98 -18.29
N LEU A 211 16.79 -4.56 -17.87
CA LEU A 211 17.19 -3.15 -17.74
C LEU A 211 17.50 -2.50 -19.09
#